data_a7c97fbd4598f2d1b0b5c75f0d0e1f44
#
_entry.id   a7c97fbd4598f2d1b0b5c75f0d0e1f44
#
_cell.length_a   1.000
_cell.length_b   1.000
_cell.length_c   1.000
_cell.angle_alpha   90.00
_cell.angle_beta   90.00
_cell.angle_gamma   90.00
#
_symmetry.space_group_name_H-M   'P 1'
#
loop_
_entity.id
_entity.type
_entity.pdbx_description
1 polymer ?
#
loop_
_entity_poly.entity_id
_entity_poly.type
_entity_poly.pdbx_seq_one_letter_code
_entity_poly.pdbx_strand_id
1 'polypeptide(L)'
;YLIMGLITLYVFLGIRIVNEADRLVVLTFGNYNRVLGPGLQFHFPIIEEIYAAENVSRIRTFVLPTNMLTKDENIVDVELNVQYTISDLKKYALNVEDPEITIRQATESALRHVVGENVMDDLLTSGAAAISSGILLRLEEYLDIYDAGIVVQQVNIEQRQPPAEVIDSFRDVVAAREDKERLRNEAEKYALSIVPQARGEAQRQLQDAEAYKEKVIAVAEGEADRFTALLTEYQKAPEVTRERLYIDTLEEVMSSSTKVMIDVEGGNNLLYLPLDQLMKK
;
A
#
# COMPACT_ATOMS: atom_id res chain seq x y z
N TYR A 1 -75.94 32.87 -8.43
CA TYR A 1 -75.33 31.75 -9.14
C TYR A 1 -73.95 32.11 -9.72
N LEU A 2 -73.74 33.28 -10.30
CA LEU A 2 -72.50 33.73 -10.92
C LEU A 2 -71.32 33.86 -9.89
N ILE A 3 -71.59 34.46 -8.70
CA ILE A 3 -70.63 34.61 -7.61
C ILE A 3 -70.21 33.23 -7.04
N MET A 4 -71.17 32.32 -6.90
CA MET A 4 -70.88 30.98 -6.37
C MET A 4 -70.06 30.15 -7.39
N GLY A 5 -70.27 30.31 -8.69
CA GLY A 5 -69.43 29.73 -9.76
C GLY A 5 -68.01 30.28 -9.78
N LEU A 6 -67.83 31.58 -9.52
CA LEU A 6 -66.52 32.22 -9.40
C LEU A 6 -65.76 31.75 -8.16
N ILE A 7 -66.40 31.57 -7.03
CA ILE A 7 -65.78 31.06 -5.79
C ILE A 7 -65.34 29.57 -5.99
N THR A 8 -66.19 28.73 -6.60
CA THR A 8 -65.81 27.34 -6.87
C THR A 8 -64.67 27.23 -7.89
N LEU A 9 -64.64 28.08 -8.89
CA LEU A 9 -63.54 28.17 -9.85
C LEU A 9 -62.21 28.61 -9.14
N TYR A 10 -62.31 29.60 -8.26
CA TYR A 10 -61.16 30.09 -7.46
C TYR A 10 -60.60 29.01 -6.55
N VAL A 11 -61.41 28.28 -5.84
CA VAL A 11 -60.97 27.18 -4.98
C VAL A 11 -60.34 26.06 -5.81
N PHE A 12 -60.88 25.77 -7.01
CA PHE A 12 -60.31 24.75 -7.85
C PHE A 12 -58.98 25.12 -8.43
N LEU A 13 -58.70 26.39 -8.71
CA LEU A 13 -57.41 26.93 -9.13
C LEU A 13 -56.32 26.90 -8.05
N GLY A 14 -56.76 26.91 -6.76
CA GLY A 14 -55.85 26.85 -5.62
C GLY A 14 -55.37 25.45 -5.22
N ILE A 15 -55.96 24.39 -5.80
CA ILE A 15 -55.58 23.02 -5.47
C ILE A 15 -54.33 22.61 -6.28
N ARG A 16 -53.28 22.17 -5.56
CA ARG A 16 -52.08 21.61 -6.14
C ARG A 16 -51.77 20.25 -5.54
N ILE A 17 -51.35 19.33 -6.39
CA ILE A 17 -50.80 18.04 -5.97
C ILE A 17 -49.27 18.17 -6.01
N VAL A 18 -48.63 17.99 -4.86
CA VAL A 18 -47.20 18.04 -4.70
C VAL A 18 -46.69 16.61 -4.56
N ASN A 19 -45.68 16.24 -5.37
CA ASN A 19 -45.06 14.91 -5.30
C ASN A 19 -44.31 14.72 -3.94
N GLU A 20 -44.09 13.47 -3.58
CA GLU A 20 -43.47 13.12 -2.30
C GLU A 20 -42.07 13.73 -2.11
N ALA A 21 -41.31 13.79 -3.19
CA ALA A 21 -39.93 14.33 -3.18
C ALA A 21 -39.86 15.86 -3.34
N ASP A 22 -40.95 16.50 -3.75
CA ASP A 22 -40.96 17.93 -4.03
C ASP A 22 -41.41 18.76 -2.82
N ARG A 23 -40.93 19.99 -2.75
CA ARG A 23 -41.34 20.99 -1.78
C ARG A 23 -41.56 22.32 -2.53
N LEU A 24 -42.53 23.11 -2.05
CA LEU A 24 -42.85 24.41 -2.63
C LEU A 24 -42.72 25.50 -1.58
N VAL A 25 -42.01 26.56 -1.90
CA VAL A 25 -41.97 27.77 -1.06
C VAL A 25 -43.09 28.72 -1.54
N VAL A 26 -43.91 29.12 -0.59
CA VAL A 26 -45.03 30.03 -0.83
C VAL A 26 -44.78 31.35 -0.13
N LEU A 27 -44.88 32.41 -0.94
CA LEU A 27 -44.84 33.81 -0.47
C LEU A 27 -46.28 34.36 -0.43
N THR A 28 -46.60 35.15 0.58
CA THR A 28 -47.85 35.91 0.68
C THR A 28 -47.53 37.40 0.64
N PHE A 29 -47.94 38.09 -0.40
CA PHE A 29 -47.59 39.49 -0.71
C PHE A 29 -46.07 39.73 -0.65
N GLY A 30 -45.26 38.80 -1.16
CA GLY A 30 -43.81 38.89 -1.18
C GLY A 30 -43.10 38.46 0.12
N ASN A 31 -43.84 38.20 1.21
CA ASN A 31 -43.26 37.72 2.45
C ASN A 31 -43.35 36.17 2.51
N TYR A 32 -42.30 35.55 3.05
CA TYR A 32 -42.33 34.10 3.31
C TYR A 32 -43.51 33.73 4.25
N ASN A 33 -44.27 32.77 3.80
CA ASN A 33 -45.39 32.22 4.59
C ASN A 33 -45.10 30.81 5.09
N ARG A 34 -44.99 29.85 4.17
CA ARG A 34 -44.81 28.44 4.49
C ARG A 34 -44.16 27.64 3.35
N VAL A 35 -43.67 26.45 3.69
CA VAL A 35 -43.29 25.43 2.71
C VAL A 35 -44.40 24.40 2.60
N LEU A 36 -44.92 24.18 1.41
CA LEU A 36 -45.90 23.14 1.13
C LEU A 36 -45.18 21.79 0.99
N GLY A 37 -45.67 20.83 1.81
CA GLY A 37 -45.20 19.44 1.80
C GLY A 37 -45.89 18.60 0.69
N PRO A 38 -45.58 17.29 0.65
CA PRO A 38 -46.21 16.38 -0.31
C PRO A 38 -47.70 16.18 -0.05
N GLY A 39 -48.42 15.80 -1.11
CA GLY A 39 -49.83 15.50 -1.10
C GLY A 39 -50.69 16.63 -1.66
N LEU A 40 -51.96 16.61 -1.32
CA LEU A 40 -52.94 17.61 -1.76
C LEU A 40 -52.73 18.88 -0.92
N GLN A 41 -52.34 19.97 -1.58
CA GLN A 41 -52.07 21.26 -0.95
C GLN A 41 -52.98 22.34 -1.55
N PHE A 42 -53.32 23.32 -0.74
CA PHE A 42 -54.11 24.46 -1.15
C PHE A 42 -53.29 25.76 -0.99
N HIS A 43 -53.29 26.61 -2.02
CA HIS A 43 -52.75 27.96 -1.99
C HIS A 43 -53.80 28.93 -2.52
N PHE A 44 -53.71 30.20 -2.09
CA PHE A 44 -54.59 31.26 -2.53
C PHE A 44 -54.03 31.92 -3.82
N PRO A 45 -54.57 31.63 -5.03
CA PRO A 45 -53.92 32.00 -6.29
C PRO A 45 -53.68 33.49 -6.55
N ILE A 46 -54.39 34.38 -5.81
CA ILE A 46 -54.24 35.85 -5.97
C ILE A 46 -53.33 36.44 -4.90
N ILE A 47 -53.21 35.80 -3.75
CA ILE A 47 -52.54 36.32 -2.55
C ILE A 47 -51.19 35.65 -2.36
N GLU A 48 -51.14 34.38 -2.68
CA GLU A 48 -49.97 33.51 -2.51
C GLU A 48 -49.31 33.22 -3.86
N GLU A 49 -48.01 33.38 -3.90
CA GLU A 49 -47.15 33.06 -5.03
C GLU A 49 -46.26 31.88 -4.69
N ILE A 50 -46.16 30.91 -5.62
CA ILE A 50 -45.19 29.82 -5.50
C ILE A 50 -43.84 30.31 -6.04
N TYR A 51 -42.91 30.66 -5.14
CA TYR A 51 -41.64 31.25 -5.49
C TYR A 51 -40.60 30.22 -5.96
N ALA A 52 -40.55 29.06 -5.29
CA ALA A 52 -39.64 28.00 -5.67
C ALA A 52 -40.31 26.62 -5.54
N ALA A 53 -40.03 25.74 -6.46
CA ALA A 53 -40.49 24.36 -6.51
C ALA A 53 -39.30 23.44 -6.81
N GLU A 54 -38.84 22.74 -5.82
CA GLU A 54 -37.61 21.93 -5.96
C GLU A 54 -37.77 20.56 -5.35
N ASN A 55 -37.07 19.59 -5.98
CA ASN A 55 -36.96 18.23 -5.48
C ASN A 55 -35.82 18.17 -4.45
N VAL A 56 -36.19 18.00 -3.17
CA VAL A 56 -35.23 17.99 -2.05
C VAL A 56 -34.55 16.64 -1.88
N SER A 57 -35.14 15.55 -2.39
CA SER A 57 -34.58 14.20 -2.26
C SER A 57 -33.60 13.87 -3.38
N ARG A 58 -33.52 14.69 -4.41
CA ARG A 58 -32.64 14.45 -5.56
C ARG A 58 -31.21 14.86 -5.24
N ILE A 59 -30.26 13.93 -5.41
CA ILE A 59 -28.86 14.24 -5.40
C ILE A 59 -28.51 14.99 -6.67
N ARG A 60 -27.96 16.17 -6.52
CA ARG A 60 -27.47 17.03 -7.59
C ARG A 60 -25.96 16.92 -7.68
N THR A 61 -25.44 16.93 -8.90
CA THR A 61 -24.02 16.80 -9.15
C THR A 61 -23.58 17.92 -10.08
N PHE A 62 -22.45 18.54 -9.77
CA PHE A 62 -21.76 19.40 -10.71
C PHE A 62 -20.27 19.11 -10.71
N VAL A 63 -19.64 19.40 -11.83
CA VAL A 63 -18.20 19.27 -12.04
C VAL A 63 -17.60 20.66 -12.14
N LEU A 64 -16.48 20.87 -11.43
CA LEU A 64 -15.75 22.11 -11.38
C LEU A 64 -14.32 21.88 -11.87
N PRO A 65 -14.02 22.11 -13.16
CA PRO A 65 -12.65 22.16 -13.64
C PRO A 65 -12.01 23.50 -13.28
N THR A 66 -10.82 23.47 -12.69
CA THR A 66 -10.11 24.70 -12.29
C THR A 66 -8.63 24.44 -12.14
N ASN A 67 -7.83 25.53 -12.30
CA ASN A 67 -6.38 25.50 -12.14
C ASN A 67 -6.03 26.18 -10.82
N MET A 68 -5.15 25.57 -10.04
CA MET A 68 -4.78 26.09 -8.72
C MET A 68 -3.29 25.98 -8.46
N LEU A 69 -2.82 26.79 -7.53
CA LEU A 69 -1.45 26.78 -7.05
C LEU A 69 -1.37 25.99 -5.74
N THR A 70 -0.47 25.04 -5.68
CA THR A 70 -0.16 24.27 -4.47
C THR A 70 0.80 25.03 -3.56
N LYS A 71 1.00 24.54 -2.32
CA LYS A 71 1.91 25.13 -1.34
C LYS A 71 3.36 25.23 -1.83
N ASP A 72 3.79 24.31 -2.67
CA ASP A 72 5.12 24.24 -3.28
C ASP A 72 5.20 24.95 -4.64
N GLU A 73 4.26 25.90 -4.87
CA GLU A 73 4.22 26.80 -6.04
C GLU A 73 4.07 26.08 -7.40
N ASN A 74 3.53 24.87 -7.40
CA ASN A 74 3.19 24.16 -8.62
C ASN A 74 1.75 24.46 -9.05
N ILE A 75 1.54 24.62 -10.35
CA ILE A 75 0.20 24.74 -10.93
C ILE A 75 -0.35 23.35 -11.20
N VAL A 76 -1.56 23.09 -10.74
CA VAL A 76 -2.29 21.83 -10.95
C VAL A 76 -3.65 22.09 -11.56
N ASP A 77 -4.01 21.28 -12.55
CA ASP A 77 -5.36 21.19 -13.09
C ASP A 77 -6.14 20.19 -12.26
N VAL A 78 -7.20 20.67 -11.62
CA VAL A 78 -8.05 19.85 -10.74
C VAL A 78 -9.47 19.88 -11.27
N GLU A 79 -10.06 18.70 -11.42
CA GLU A 79 -11.47 18.51 -11.72
C GLU A 79 -12.17 17.92 -10.51
N LEU A 80 -13.08 18.68 -9.92
CA LEU A 80 -13.81 18.33 -8.71
C LEU A 80 -15.25 17.97 -9.04
N ASN A 81 -15.71 16.80 -8.58
CA ASN A 81 -17.09 16.38 -8.65
C ASN A 81 -17.73 16.52 -7.27
N VAL A 82 -18.76 17.36 -7.18
CA VAL A 82 -19.47 17.64 -5.94
C VAL A 82 -20.91 17.15 -6.03
N GLN A 83 -21.29 16.33 -5.06
CA GLN A 83 -22.66 15.84 -4.90
C GLN A 83 -23.33 16.48 -3.69
N TYR A 84 -24.47 17.07 -3.88
CA TYR A 84 -25.21 17.78 -2.83
C TYR A 84 -26.71 17.55 -2.92
N THR A 85 -27.40 17.82 -1.80
CA THR A 85 -28.85 17.80 -1.68
C THR A 85 -29.33 19.08 -1.02
N ILE A 86 -30.59 19.43 -1.25
CA ILE A 86 -31.23 20.56 -0.59
C ILE A 86 -31.82 20.05 0.73
N SER A 87 -31.31 20.55 1.86
CA SER A 87 -31.82 20.21 3.18
C SER A 87 -32.99 21.09 3.62
N ASP A 88 -32.90 22.39 3.34
CA ASP A 88 -33.93 23.38 3.65
C ASP A 88 -34.23 24.26 2.44
N LEU A 89 -35.40 24.02 1.83
CA LEU A 89 -35.80 24.75 0.64
C LEU A 89 -36.05 26.24 0.92
N LYS A 90 -36.49 26.61 2.12
CA LYS A 90 -36.66 28.02 2.49
C LYS A 90 -35.34 28.76 2.42
N LYS A 91 -34.30 28.22 3.07
CA LYS A 91 -32.97 28.83 3.10
C LYS A 91 -32.36 28.85 1.69
N TYR A 92 -32.47 27.75 0.98
CA TYR A 92 -32.01 27.61 -0.42
C TYR A 92 -32.60 28.66 -1.36
N ALA A 93 -33.91 28.95 -1.22
CA ALA A 93 -34.61 29.84 -2.13
C ALA A 93 -34.59 31.33 -1.72
N LEU A 94 -34.41 31.64 -0.44
CA LEU A 94 -34.60 32.99 0.06
C LEU A 94 -33.34 33.63 0.66
N ASN A 95 -32.38 32.85 1.15
CA ASN A 95 -31.20 33.41 1.79
C ASN A 95 -30.08 33.73 0.77
N VAL A 96 -30.13 33.10 -0.39
CA VAL A 96 -29.11 33.23 -1.44
C VAL A 96 -29.79 33.57 -2.75
N GLU A 97 -29.26 34.53 -3.49
CA GLU A 97 -29.84 34.98 -4.77
C GLU A 97 -29.77 33.88 -5.83
N ASP A 98 -28.59 33.22 -5.95
CA ASP A 98 -28.37 32.09 -6.84
C ASP A 98 -27.59 30.97 -6.09
N PRO A 99 -28.30 29.96 -5.60
CA PRO A 99 -27.70 28.88 -4.84
C PRO A 99 -26.70 28.03 -5.63
N GLU A 100 -26.92 27.87 -6.95
CA GLU A 100 -26.02 27.08 -7.79
C GLU A 100 -24.70 27.79 -8.04
N ILE A 101 -24.72 29.10 -8.24
CA ILE A 101 -23.51 29.91 -8.35
C ILE A 101 -22.80 29.96 -7.00
N THR A 102 -23.55 30.12 -5.91
CA THR A 102 -22.98 30.22 -4.56
C THR A 102 -22.27 28.93 -4.16
N ILE A 103 -22.86 27.77 -4.35
CA ILE A 103 -22.19 26.49 -4.03
C ILE A 103 -20.94 26.29 -4.89
N ARG A 104 -20.97 26.70 -6.16
CA ARG A 104 -19.81 26.63 -7.04
C ARG A 104 -18.66 27.52 -6.56
N GLN A 105 -18.95 28.75 -6.18
CA GLN A 105 -17.96 29.71 -5.65
C GLN A 105 -17.43 29.27 -4.28
N ALA A 106 -18.30 28.77 -3.41
CA ALA A 106 -17.89 28.22 -2.12
C ALA A 106 -16.98 26.99 -2.30
N THR A 107 -17.30 26.11 -3.26
CA THR A 107 -16.47 24.95 -3.60
C THR A 107 -15.10 25.38 -4.13
N GLU A 108 -15.06 26.36 -5.02
CA GLU A 108 -13.79 26.90 -5.55
C GLU A 108 -12.94 27.51 -4.43
N SER A 109 -13.55 28.24 -3.50
CA SER A 109 -12.86 28.83 -2.35
C SER A 109 -12.33 27.76 -1.39
N ALA A 110 -13.13 26.73 -1.09
CA ALA A 110 -12.71 25.63 -0.26
C ALA A 110 -11.56 24.83 -0.89
N LEU A 111 -11.67 24.54 -2.18
CA LEU A 111 -10.64 23.85 -2.95
C LEU A 111 -9.33 24.64 -2.96
N ARG A 112 -9.41 25.96 -3.26
CA ARG A 112 -8.24 26.85 -3.27
C ARG A 112 -7.52 26.89 -1.93
N HIS A 113 -8.27 26.94 -0.85
CA HIS A 113 -7.72 26.94 0.50
C HIS A 113 -6.98 25.63 0.80
N VAL A 114 -7.64 24.51 0.59
CA VAL A 114 -7.07 23.19 0.91
C VAL A 114 -5.89 22.83 -0.01
N VAL A 115 -5.98 23.10 -1.31
CA VAL A 115 -4.88 22.85 -2.26
C VAL A 115 -3.68 23.74 -1.96
N GLY A 116 -3.90 25.03 -1.61
CA GLY A 116 -2.84 25.95 -1.24
C GLY A 116 -2.10 25.62 0.06
N GLU A 117 -2.69 24.79 0.93
CA GLU A 117 -2.04 24.32 2.16
C GLU A 117 -1.27 23.00 1.96
N ASN A 118 -1.51 22.28 0.86
CA ASN A 118 -0.92 20.97 0.56
C ASN A 118 0.12 21.05 -0.56
N VAL A 119 1.08 20.13 -0.54
CA VAL A 119 2.07 20.00 -1.61
C VAL A 119 1.50 19.14 -2.76
N MET A 120 2.04 19.33 -3.96
CA MET A 120 1.57 18.64 -5.15
C MET A 120 1.68 17.11 -5.04
N ASP A 121 2.72 16.60 -4.39
CA ASP A 121 2.94 15.17 -4.19
C ASP A 121 1.78 14.51 -3.43
N ASP A 122 1.25 15.16 -2.38
CA ASP A 122 0.10 14.68 -1.60
C ASP A 122 -1.18 14.67 -2.45
N LEU A 123 -1.32 15.65 -3.34
CA LEU A 123 -2.46 15.73 -4.25
C LEU A 123 -2.48 14.57 -5.26
N LEU A 124 -1.30 14.20 -5.78
CA LEU A 124 -1.14 13.19 -6.82
C LEU A 124 -1.12 11.76 -6.29
N THR A 125 -0.82 11.57 -5.00
CA THR A 125 -0.62 10.25 -4.39
C THR A 125 -1.74 9.86 -3.40
N SER A 126 -1.39 9.26 -2.29
CA SER A 126 -2.31 8.76 -1.26
C SER A 126 -3.02 9.84 -0.43
N GLY A 127 -2.55 11.09 -0.49
CA GLY A 127 -3.14 12.21 0.24
C GLY A 127 -4.50 12.68 -0.29
N ALA A 128 -4.90 12.28 -1.49
CA ALA A 128 -6.12 12.75 -2.14
C ALA A 128 -7.41 12.53 -1.34
N ALA A 129 -7.52 11.41 -0.63
CA ALA A 129 -8.70 11.14 0.21
C ALA A 129 -8.78 12.11 1.40
N ALA A 130 -7.64 12.43 2.03
CA ALA A 130 -7.58 13.41 3.11
C ALA A 130 -7.89 14.82 2.59
N ILE A 131 -7.40 15.16 1.41
CA ILE A 131 -7.66 16.44 0.73
C ILE A 131 -9.16 16.57 0.38
N SER A 132 -9.78 15.53 -0.18
CA SER A 132 -11.23 15.52 -0.47
C SER A 132 -12.06 15.71 0.81
N SER A 133 -11.67 15.07 1.91
CA SER A 133 -12.33 15.23 3.21
C SER A 133 -12.13 16.64 3.77
N GLY A 134 -10.95 17.22 3.59
CA GLY A 134 -10.66 18.62 3.97
C GLY A 134 -11.49 19.62 3.19
N ILE A 135 -11.66 19.39 1.88
CA ILE A 135 -12.51 20.22 1.02
C ILE A 135 -13.97 20.13 1.46
N LEU A 136 -14.46 18.91 1.73
CA LEU A 136 -15.82 18.69 2.20
C LEU A 136 -16.10 19.48 3.49
N LEU A 137 -15.23 19.33 4.50
CA LEU A 137 -15.38 20.01 5.79
C LEU A 137 -15.40 21.54 5.61
N ARG A 138 -14.48 22.07 4.80
CA ARG A 138 -14.40 23.52 4.58
C ARG A 138 -15.58 24.05 3.77
N LEU A 139 -16.07 23.25 2.82
CA LEU A 139 -17.24 23.60 2.02
C LEU A 139 -18.51 23.63 2.88
N GLU A 140 -18.68 22.65 3.77
CA GLU A 140 -19.79 22.64 4.76
C GLU A 140 -19.75 23.87 5.66
N GLU A 141 -18.57 24.26 6.16
CA GLU A 141 -18.39 25.47 6.97
C GLU A 141 -18.83 26.74 6.21
N TYR A 142 -18.46 26.86 4.93
CA TYR A 142 -18.87 28.01 4.12
C TYR A 142 -20.37 28.02 3.84
N LEU A 143 -20.96 26.87 3.53
CA LEU A 143 -22.40 26.76 3.28
C LEU A 143 -23.22 27.04 4.54
N ASP A 144 -22.72 26.68 5.72
CA ASP A 144 -23.33 27.02 7.01
C ASP A 144 -23.26 28.53 7.30
N ILE A 145 -22.12 29.19 7.01
CA ILE A 145 -22.01 30.65 7.15
C ILE A 145 -22.99 31.39 6.25
N TYR A 146 -23.19 30.91 5.03
CA TYR A 146 -24.16 31.49 4.08
C TYR A 146 -25.61 31.11 4.39
N ASP A 147 -25.81 30.15 5.29
CA ASP A 147 -27.12 29.60 5.62
C ASP A 147 -27.91 29.18 4.36
N ALA A 148 -27.20 28.52 3.43
CA ALA A 148 -27.69 28.23 2.08
C ALA A 148 -28.70 27.07 2.01
N GLY A 149 -28.92 26.32 3.10
CA GLY A 149 -29.84 25.18 3.13
C GLY A 149 -29.43 24.01 2.24
N ILE A 150 -28.12 23.86 2.00
CA ILE A 150 -27.53 22.81 1.16
C ILE A 150 -26.70 21.90 2.08
N VAL A 151 -26.77 20.57 1.83
CA VAL A 151 -25.90 19.58 2.46
C VAL A 151 -25.09 18.88 1.38
N VAL A 152 -23.78 18.89 1.55
CA VAL A 152 -22.86 18.21 0.65
C VAL A 152 -22.75 16.75 1.07
N GLN A 153 -23.01 15.83 0.16
CA GLN A 153 -22.94 14.40 0.41
C GLN A 153 -21.53 13.85 0.17
N GLN A 154 -20.90 14.32 -0.91
CA GLN A 154 -19.61 13.82 -1.32
C GLN A 154 -18.85 14.83 -2.19
N VAL A 155 -17.54 14.85 -2.01
CA VAL A 155 -16.61 15.60 -2.84
C VAL A 155 -15.53 14.64 -3.34
N ASN A 156 -15.41 14.51 -4.65
CA ASN A 156 -14.42 13.66 -5.30
C ASN A 156 -13.54 14.47 -6.24
N ILE A 157 -12.25 14.23 -6.19
CA ILE A 157 -11.29 14.76 -7.16
C ILE A 157 -11.17 13.74 -8.29
N GLU A 158 -11.66 14.09 -9.50
CA GLU A 158 -11.66 13.20 -10.66
C GLU A 158 -10.36 13.29 -11.45
N GLN A 159 -9.90 14.52 -11.72
CA GLN A 159 -8.62 14.75 -12.38
C GLN A 159 -7.71 15.62 -11.52
N ARG A 160 -6.46 15.25 -11.52
CA ARG A 160 -5.36 15.94 -10.84
C ARG A 160 -4.11 15.69 -11.66
N GLN A 161 -3.77 16.65 -12.49
CA GLN A 161 -2.63 16.54 -13.40
C GLN A 161 -1.86 17.85 -13.40
N PRO A 162 -0.54 17.81 -13.58
CA PRO A 162 0.19 19.01 -13.92
C PRO A 162 -0.25 19.51 -15.29
N PRO A 163 -0.10 20.82 -15.59
CA PRO A 163 -0.39 21.38 -16.90
C PRO A 163 0.31 20.61 -18.02
N ALA A 164 -0.32 20.55 -19.20
CA ALA A 164 0.15 19.74 -20.33
C ALA A 164 1.59 20.09 -20.75
N GLU A 165 2.01 21.34 -20.57
CA GLU A 165 3.33 21.86 -20.95
C GLU A 165 4.47 21.28 -20.10
N VAL A 166 4.19 20.80 -18.87
CA VAL A 166 5.20 20.32 -17.93
C VAL A 166 5.06 18.83 -17.60
N ILE A 167 4.08 18.16 -18.18
CA ILE A 167 3.75 16.75 -17.86
C ILE A 167 4.91 15.79 -18.14
N ASP A 168 5.67 16.02 -19.20
CA ASP A 168 6.81 15.15 -19.57
C ASP A 168 7.98 15.33 -18.60
N SER A 169 8.28 16.58 -18.21
CA SER A 169 9.30 16.87 -17.19
C SER A 169 8.92 16.28 -15.82
N PHE A 170 7.64 16.29 -15.49
CA PHE A 170 7.11 15.69 -14.27
C PHE A 170 7.25 14.17 -14.27
N ARG A 171 6.96 13.51 -15.40
CA ARG A 171 7.17 12.06 -15.57
C ARG A 171 8.63 11.67 -15.40
N ASP A 172 9.55 12.47 -15.91
CA ASP A 172 11.00 12.23 -15.74
C ASP A 172 11.40 12.30 -14.25
N VAL A 173 10.88 13.26 -13.50
CA VAL A 173 11.13 13.37 -12.05
C VAL A 173 10.57 12.16 -11.28
N VAL A 174 9.34 11.75 -11.60
CA VAL A 174 8.72 10.56 -10.99
C VAL A 174 9.53 9.31 -11.33
N ALA A 175 9.88 9.10 -12.60
CA ALA A 175 10.69 7.96 -13.03
C ALA A 175 12.07 7.93 -12.34
N ALA A 176 12.75 9.08 -12.23
CA ALA A 176 14.03 9.17 -11.52
C ALA A 176 13.90 8.86 -10.02
N ARG A 177 12.78 9.23 -9.38
CA ARG A 177 12.50 8.93 -7.97
C ARG A 177 12.22 7.44 -7.79
N GLU A 178 11.43 6.84 -8.66
CA GLU A 178 11.17 5.38 -8.66
C GLU A 178 12.46 4.58 -8.91
N ASP A 179 13.29 4.99 -9.86
CA ASP A 179 14.58 4.38 -10.12
C ASP A 179 15.52 4.46 -8.92
N LYS A 180 15.57 5.58 -8.24
CA LYS A 180 16.34 5.74 -7.00
C LYS A 180 15.90 4.75 -5.93
N GLU A 181 14.59 4.64 -5.69
CA GLU A 181 14.06 3.71 -4.68
C GLU A 181 14.28 2.25 -5.11
N ARG A 182 14.11 1.93 -6.39
CA ARG A 182 14.40 0.60 -6.93
C ARG A 182 15.87 0.21 -6.72
N LEU A 183 16.81 1.09 -7.10
CA LEU A 183 18.25 0.84 -6.93
C LEU A 183 18.63 0.70 -5.45
N ARG A 184 18.03 1.50 -4.57
CA ARG A 184 18.22 1.40 -3.13
C ARG A 184 17.75 0.05 -2.60
N ASN A 185 16.54 -0.37 -2.97
CA ASN A 185 15.97 -1.65 -2.55
C ASN A 185 16.76 -2.84 -3.09
N GLU A 186 17.27 -2.76 -4.32
CA GLU A 186 18.15 -3.77 -4.92
C GLU A 186 19.49 -3.85 -4.15
N ALA A 187 20.11 -2.71 -3.83
CA ALA A 187 21.33 -2.67 -3.05
C ALA A 187 21.15 -3.21 -1.63
N GLU A 188 20.04 -2.87 -0.99
CA GLU A 188 19.70 -3.38 0.34
C GLU A 188 19.47 -4.90 0.32
N LYS A 189 18.70 -5.39 -0.65
CA LYS A 189 18.50 -6.83 -0.86
C LYS A 189 19.83 -7.57 -1.09
N TYR A 190 20.72 -6.98 -1.90
CA TYR A 190 22.04 -7.55 -2.13
C TYR A 190 22.86 -7.60 -0.84
N ALA A 191 22.90 -6.51 -0.07
CA ALA A 191 23.61 -6.46 1.20
C ALA A 191 23.05 -7.48 2.21
N LEU A 192 21.72 -7.61 2.32
CA LEU A 192 21.05 -8.58 3.18
C LEU A 192 21.33 -10.05 2.77
N SER A 193 21.68 -10.30 1.52
CA SER A 193 22.08 -11.63 1.04
C SER A 193 23.56 -11.92 1.29
N ILE A 194 24.45 -11.03 0.88
CA ILE A 194 25.90 -11.28 0.90
C ILE A 194 26.51 -11.17 2.28
N VAL A 195 26.13 -10.19 3.08
CA VAL A 195 26.73 -9.99 4.41
C VAL A 195 26.50 -11.16 5.35
N PRO A 196 25.28 -11.73 5.51
CA PRO A 196 25.07 -12.90 6.34
C PRO A 196 25.79 -14.14 5.82
N GLN A 197 25.83 -14.33 4.49
CA GLN A 197 26.54 -15.44 3.89
C GLN A 197 28.04 -15.37 4.20
N ALA A 198 28.68 -14.22 3.99
CA ALA A 198 30.11 -14.04 4.28
C ALA A 198 30.40 -14.22 5.76
N ARG A 199 29.54 -13.74 6.65
CA ARG A 199 29.66 -13.97 8.11
C ARG A 199 29.55 -15.45 8.46
N GLY A 200 28.60 -16.15 7.81
CA GLY A 200 28.41 -17.60 8.01
C GLY A 200 29.63 -18.40 7.55
N GLU A 201 30.23 -18.06 6.41
CA GLU A 201 31.44 -18.69 5.89
C GLU A 201 32.64 -18.42 6.81
N ALA A 202 32.84 -17.17 7.24
CA ALA A 202 33.90 -16.82 8.18
C ALA A 202 33.78 -17.58 9.51
N GLN A 203 32.56 -17.67 10.06
CA GLN A 203 32.31 -18.39 11.28
C GLN A 203 32.54 -19.90 11.12
N ARG A 204 32.15 -20.47 9.97
CA ARG A 204 32.46 -21.89 9.68
C ARG A 204 33.95 -22.14 9.63
N GLN A 205 34.74 -21.29 8.95
CA GLN A 205 36.19 -21.44 8.87
C GLN A 205 36.83 -21.37 10.25
N LEU A 206 36.36 -20.48 11.13
CA LEU A 206 36.85 -20.40 12.50
C LEU A 206 36.54 -21.68 13.29
N GLN A 207 35.31 -22.18 13.19
CA GLN A 207 34.89 -23.43 13.85
C GLN A 207 35.66 -24.64 13.33
N ASP A 208 35.85 -24.74 12.01
CA ASP A 208 36.62 -25.83 11.39
C ASP A 208 38.07 -25.80 11.84
N ALA A 209 38.68 -24.63 11.93
CA ALA A 209 40.05 -24.47 12.43
C ALA A 209 40.17 -24.83 13.92
N GLU A 210 39.19 -24.45 14.71
CA GLU A 210 39.17 -24.79 16.16
C GLU A 210 38.95 -26.30 16.37
N ALA A 211 38.00 -26.88 15.61
CA ALA A 211 37.77 -28.34 15.64
C ALA A 211 39.02 -29.13 15.17
N TYR A 212 39.71 -28.63 14.14
CA TYR A 212 40.99 -29.23 13.70
C TYR A 212 42.07 -29.16 14.76
N LYS A 213 42.22 -27.99 15.41
CA LYS A 213 43.16 -27.81 16.53
C LYS A 213 42.89 -28.80 17.67
N GLU A 214 41.63 -28.87 18.13
CA GLU A 214 41.23 -29.79 19.19
C GLU A 214 41.46 -31.25 18.79
N LYS A 215 41.14 -31.63 17.56
CA LYS A 215 41.40 -32.96 17.01
C LYS A 215 42.89 -33.31 17.01
N VAL A 216 43.76 -32.38 16.56
CA VAL A 216 45.21 -32.64 16.52
C VAL A 216 45.78 -32.78 17.94
N ILE A 217 45.33 -31.93 18.86
CA ILE A 217 45.77 -32.03 20.29
C ILE A 217 45.31 -33.36 20.87
N ALA A 218 44.03 -33.73 20.74
CA ALA A 218 43.49 -34.97 21.26
C ALA A 218 44.18 -36.20 20.68
N VAL A 219 44.50 -36.22 19.39
CA VAL A 219 45.27 -37.29 18.75
C VAL A 219 46.67 -37.39 19.33
N ALA A 220 47.38 -36.25 19.46
CA ALA A 220 48.74 -36.23 19.99
C ALA A 220 48.79 -36.65 21.46
N GLU A 221 47.83 -36.22 22.28
CA GLU A 221 47.69 -36.65 23.68
C GLU A 221 47.38 -38.16 23.74
N GLY A 222 46.44 -38.65 22.93
CA GLY A 222 46.14 -40.06 22.86
C GLY A 222 47.32 -40.94 22.42
N GLU A 223 48.14 -40.48 21.48
CA GLU A 223 49.39 -41.17 21.07
C GLU A 223 50.42 -41.16 22.18
N ALA A 224 50.58 -40.05 22.91
CA ALA A 224 51.50 -39.96 24.05
C ALA A 224 51.06 -40.88 25.19
N ASP A 225 49.79 -40.92 25.53
CA ASP A 225 49.24 -41.81 26.55
C ASP A 225 49.39 -43.27 26.16
N ARG A 226 49.09 -43.61 24.91
CA ARG A 226 49.31 -44.97 24.36
C ARG A 226 50.78 -45.35 24.47
N PHE A 227 51.69 -44.47 24.07
CA PHE A 227 53.15 -44.72 24.16
C PHE A 227 53.56 -44.96 25.61
N THR A 228 53.09 -44.13 26.52
CA THR A 228 53.43 -44.23 27.97
C THR A 228 52.91 -45.54 28.56
N ALA A 229 51.69 -45.95 28.26
CA ALA A 229 51.09 -47.23 28.65
C ALA A 229 51.90 -48.39 28.10
N LEU A 230 52.26 -48.34 26.81
CA LEU A 230 53.05 -49.34 26.14
C LEU A 230 54.45 -49.49 26.72
N LEU A 231 55.09 -48.34 27.02
CA LEU A 231 56.43 -48.27 27.67
C LEU A 231 56.37 -48.94 29.02
N THR A 232 55.35 -48.73 29.81
CA THR A 232 55.16 -49.32 31.10
C THR A 232 55.11 -50.85 31.07
N GLU A 233 54.33 -51.39 30.07
CA GLU A 233 54.24 -52.83 29.84
C GLU A 233 55.51 -53.43 29.24
N TYR A 234 56.18 -52.68 28.34
CA TYR A 234 57.48 -53.07 27.80
C TYR A 234 58.54 -53.21 28.87
N GLN A 235 58.62 -52.31 29.86
CA GLN A 235 59.56 -52.41 30.96
C GLN A 235 59.36 -53.65 31.85
N LYS A 236 58.16 -54.17 31.96
CA LYS A 236 57.85 -55.40 32.69
C LYS A 236 58.31 -56.69 32.01
N ALA A 237 58.16 -56.76 30.66
CA ALA A 237 58.48 -57.94 29.85
C ALA A 237 58.94 -57.56 28.43
N PRO A 238 60.23 -57.15 28.23
CA PRO A 238 60.70 -56.59 26.98
C PRO A 238 60.63 -57.53 25.78
N GLU A 239 60.99 -58.78 25.96
CA GLU A 239 61.02 -59.74 24.82
C GLU A 239 59.65 -60.08 24.28
N VAL A 240 58.69 -60.40 25.14
CA VAL A 240 57.36 -60.76 24.79
C VAL A 240 56.60 -59.55 24.16
N THR A 241 56.81 -58.37 24.70
CA THR A 241 56.15 -57.16 24.20
C THR A 241 56.70 -56.79 22.81
N ARG A 242 57.98 -56.94 22.54
CA ARG A 242 58.58 -56.70 21.22
C ARG A 242 58.01 -57.64 20.16
N GLU A 243 57.89 -58.93 20.51
CA GLU A 243 57.37 -59.92 19.56
C GLU A 243 55.88 -59.67 19.22
N ARG A 244 55.09 -59.29 20.22
CA ARG A 244 53.70 -58.92 20.03
C ARG A 244 53.54 -57.68 19.16
N LEU A 245 54.30 -56.61 19.41
CA LEU A 245 54.29 -55.42 18.59
C LEU A 245 54.69 -55.70 17.14
N TYR A 246 55.67 -56.57 16.93
CA TYR A 246 56.09 -56.97 15.59
C TYR A 246 54.96 -57.68 14.85
N ILE A 247 54.27 -58.60 15.51
CA ILE A 247 53.14 -59.35 14.95
C ILE A 247 51.97 -58.40 14.67
N ASP A 248 51.60 -57.52 15.62
CA ASP A 248 50.51 -56.55 15.44
C ASP A 248 50.80 -55.58 14.27
N THR A 249 52.03 -55.10 14.10
CA THR A 249 52.44 -54.26 12.98
C THR A 249 52.42 -55.00 11.65
N LEU A 250 52.83 -56.27 11.62
CA LEU A 250 52.76 -57.12 10.43
C LEU A 250 51.29 -57.39 10.05
N GLU A 251 50.42 -57.62 11.01
CA GLU A 251 48.99 -57.81 10.77
C GLU A 251 48.35 -56.52 10.20
N GLU A 252 48.66 -55.37 10.72
CA GLU A 252 48.21 -54.06 10.22
C GLU A 252 48.68 -53.81 8.78
N VAL A 253 49.96 -53.99 8.50
CA VAL A 253 50.53 -53.88 7.17
C VAL A 253 49.87 -54.89 6.20
N MET A 254 49.72 -56.12 6.67
CA MET A 254 49.09 -57.16 5.85
C MET A 254 47.58 -56.90 5.63
N SER A 255 46.89 -56.30 6.59
CA SER A 255 45.45 -55.93 6.43
C SER A 255 45.21 -54.76 5.51
N SER A 256 46.14 -53.76 5.52
CA SER A 256 46.05 -52.57 4.70
C SER A 256 46.59 -52.73 3.29
N SER A 257 47.34 -53.81 3.00
CA SER A 257 47.93 -54.06 1.70
C SER A 257 47.02 -54.93 0.84
N THR A 258 46.86 -54.55 -0.46
CA THR A 258 46.17 -55.38 -1.42
C THR A 258 47.02 -56.59 -1.75
N LYS A 259 46.57 -57.79 -1.42
CA LYS A 259 47.31 -59.06 -1.62
C LYS A 259 46.96 -59.67 -2.95
N VAL A 260 47.96 -59.95 -3.75
CA VAL A 260 47.83 -60.77 -4.95
C VAL A 260 48.60 -62.08 -4.71
N MET A 261 47.86 -63.17 -4.47
CA MET A 261 48.46 -64.51 -4.38
C MET A 261 48.53 -65.10 -5.76
N ILE A 262 49.76 -65.44 -6.18
CA ILE A 262 50.03 -66.08 -7.46
C ILE A 262 50.54 -67.47 -7.18
N ASP A 263 49.68 -68.47 -7.41
CA ASP A 263 50.07 -69.87 -7.36
C ASP A 263 50.48 -70.35 -8.79
N VAL A 264 51.76 -70.66 -8.97
CA VAL A 264 52.31 -70.99 -10.27
C VAL A 264 52.84 -72.42 -10.20
N GLU A 265 52.00 -73.42 -10.40
CA GLU A 265 52.44 -74.73 -10.74
C GLU A 265 52.70 -74.88 -12.25
N GLY A 266 53.94 -74.68 -12.65
CA GLY A 266 54.51 -75.10 -13.93
C GLY A 266 53.90 -74.59 -15.24
N GLY A 267 54.61 -73.68 -15.93
CA GLY A 267 54.39 -73.33 -17.34
C GLY A 267 54.17 -71.81 -17.62
N ASN A 268 54.75 -71.40 -18.67
CA ASN A 268 54.86 -70.04 -19.27
C ASN A 268 53.50 -69.27 -19.30
N ASN A 269 53.08 -68.69 -18.20
CA ASN A 269 51.85 -67.89 -18.12
C ASN A 269 52.19 -66.38 -18.07
N LEU A 270 51.73 -65.62 -19.08
CA LEU A 270 51.70 -64.17 -19.10
C LEU A 270 50.64 -63.67 -18.09
N LEU A 271 51.12 -63.17 -16.96
CA LEU A 271 50.26 -62.52 -15.97
C LEU A 271 49.94 -61.10 -16.42
N TYR A 272 48.70 -60.87 -16.82
CA TYR A 272 48.18 -59.55 -17.09
C TYR A 272 47.56 -58.99 -15.82
N LEU A 273 48.23 -58.07 -15.13
CA LEU A 273 47.71 -57.32 -14.00
C LEU A 273 47.15 -55.98 -14.53
N PRO A 274 45.83 -55.77 -14.50
CA PRO A 274 45.26 -54.47 -14.82
C PRO A 274 45.45 -53.50 -13.64
N LEU A 275 46.63 -52.85 -13.59
CA LEU A 275 47.00 -51.90 -12.53
C LEU A 275 46.04 -50.72 -12.43
N ASP A 276 45.37 -50.35 -13.52
CA ASP A 276 44.41 -49.26 -13.57
C ASP A 276 43.12 -49.50 -12.77
N GLN A 277 42.77 -50.77 -12.52
CA GLN A 277 41.59 -51.14 -11.67
C GLN A 277 41.93 -51.25 -10.18
N LEU A 278 43.20 -51.47 -9.83
CA LEU A 278 43.67 -51.52 -8.44
C LEU A 278 43.98 -50.15 -7.86
N MET A 279 44.17 -49.12 -8.69
CA MET A 279 44.46 -47.75 -8.25
C MET A 279 43.23 -46.83 -8.15
N LYS A 280 42.04 -47.30 -8.48
CA LYS A 280 40.78 -46.58 -8.26
C LYS A 280 40.17 -47.01 -6.91
N LYS A 281 40.61 -46.32 -5.84
CA LYS A 281 39.89 -46.18 -4.62
C LYS A 281 40.07 -44.79 -4.06
#